data_0bad9a10fb2461ce35c723fa19ff59d2
#
_entry.id   0bad9a10fb2461ce35c723fa19ff59d2
#
_cell.length_a   1.000
_cell.length_b   1.000
_cell.length_c   1.000
_cell.angle_alpha   90.00
_cell.angle_beta   90.00
_cell.angle_gamma   90.00
#
_symmetry.space_group_name_H-M   'P 1'
#
loop_
_entity.id
_entity.type
_entity.pdbx_description
1 polymer ?
#
loop_
_entity_poly.entity_id
_entity_poly.type
_entity_poly.pdbx_seq_one_letter_code
_entity_poly.pdbx_strand_id
1 'polypeptide(L)'
;MDSLPYRNDASMVFRRLIRSHPTRKGVIGVATCDKGLPAMLMALAATPTLPTILVPGGVSLLSEETDEDLGRIQTIGARYSQGEISLDYAAHAACRSCGSPGGGCQFLGTAATAQVVAEALGLSLPHSALAPSGTEIWKDMARRSALAMLDLEKNGLTTADILSEKSLENALALHCAFGGSTNLIMHLPAIAHQAGLKRPNVNDWRRFNAEIPRLVDALPNGPQHFATVQVFLAGGVPE
;
A
#
# COMPACT_ATOMS: atom_id res chain seq x y z
N MET A 1 -20.90 -1.75 -3.89
CA MET A 1 -20.06 -0.80 -3.12
C MET A 1 -19.26 0.03 -4.11
N ASP A 2 -19.36 1.35 -4.06
CA ASP A 2 -18.76 2.30 -5.01
C ASP A 2 -17.28 2.59 -4.71
N SER A 3 -16.47 1.56 -4.72
CA SER A 3 -15.08 1.66 -4.24
C SER A 3 -14.16 2.51 -5.15
N LEU A 4 -14.36 2.50 -6.47
CA LEU A 4 -13.57 3.33 -7.38
C LEU A 4 -14.01 4.81 -7.37
N PRO A 5 -15.32 5.16 -7.40
CA PRO A 5 -15.75 6.53 -7.09
C PRO A 5 -15.21 7.03 -5.76
N TYR A 6 -15.33 6.25 -4.69
CA TYR A 6 -14.77 6.60 -3.38
C TYR A 6 -13.27 6.91 -3.41
N ARG A 7 -12.46 6.09 -4.10
CA ARG A 7 -11.03 6.36 -4.32
C ARG A 7 -10.80 7.72 -5.00
N ASN A 8 -11.57 8.01 -6.05
CA ASN A 8 -11.42 9.25 -6.81
C ASN A 8 -11.81 10.46 -5.96
N ASP A 9 -12.91 10.38 -5.21
CA ASP A 9 -13.37 11.45 -4.33
C ASP A 9 -12.36 11.72 -3.22
N ALA A 10 -11.82 10.67 -2.58
CA ALA A 10 -10.77 10.79 -1.58
C ALA A 10 -9.51 11.46 -2.16
N SER A 11 -9.07 11.07 -3.35
CA SER A 11 -7.94 11.72 -4.02
C SER A 11 -8.20 13.20 -4.28
N MET A 12 -9.41 13.59 -4.71
CA MET A 12 -9.76 15.00 -4.91
C MET A 12 -9.76 15.78 -3.59
N VAL A 13 -10.26 15.19 -2.50
CA VAL A 13 -10.23 15.82 -1.16
C VAL A 13 -8.78 16.04 -0.73
N PHE A 14 -7.93 15.03 -0.83
CA PHE A 14 -6.50 15.16 -0.47
C PHE A 14 -5.81 16.25 -1.29
N ARG A 15 -6.04 16.31 -2.59
CA ARG A 15 -5.49 17.39 -3.46
C ARG A 15 -5.95 18.78 -3.04
N ARG A 16 -7.22 18.94 -2.66
CA ARG A 16 -7.76 20.22 -2.16
C ARG A 16 -7.10 20.59 -0.85
N LEU A 17 -6.96 19.65 0.10
CA LEU A 17 -6.26 19.88 1.36
C LEU A 17 -4.80 20.29 1.14
N ILE A 18 -4.07 19.58 0.28
CA ILE A 18 -2.70 19.95 -0.09
C ILE A 18 -2.64 21.40 -0.63
N ARG A 19 -3.56 21.76 -1.51
CA ARG A 19 -3.58 23.12 -2.12
C ARG A 19 -4.02 24.21 -1.16
N SER A 20 -4.73 23.89 -0.10
CA SER A 20 -5.22 24.88 0.87
C SER A 20 -4.11 25.53 1.71
N HIS A 21 -2.90 24.95 1.72
CA HIS A 21 -1.74 25.48 2.42
C HIS A 21 -0.78 26.19 1.43
N PRO A 22 -0.85 27.53 1.29
CA PRO A 22 -0.09 28.26 0.27
C PRO A 22 1.43 28.25 0.51
N THR A 23 1.86 28.09 1.74
CA THR A 23 3.28 28.12 2.15
C THR A 23 3.91 26.73 2.27
N ARG A 24 3.20 25.67 1.82
CA ARG A 24 3.72 24.31 1.87
C ARG A 24 5.03 24.16 1.09
N LYS A 25 5.97 23.41 1.63
CA LYS A 25 7.26 23.09 1.02
C LYS A 25 7.39 21.63 0.58
N GLY A 26 6.53 20.76 1.10
CA GLY A 26 6.48 19.36 0.76
C GLY A 26 5.18 18.72 1.29
N VAL A 27 4.96 17.46 0.96
CA VAL A 27 3.77 16.72 1.38
C VAL A 27 4.16 15.33 1.86
N ILE A 28 3.83 15.02 3.10
CA ILE A 28 3.88 13.65 3.61
C ILE A 28 2.46 13.10 3.61
N GLY A 29 2.23 12.08 2.81
CA GLY A 29 0.98 11.33 2.80
C GLY A 29 1.08 10.14 3.73
N VAL A 30 0.12 9.95 4.63
CA VAL A 30 0.01 8.74 5.43
C VAL A 30 -1.26 8.02 5.01
N ALA A 31 -1.15 6.77 4.59
CA ALA A 31 -2.31 6.02 4.13
C ALA A 31 -2.16 4.52 4.39
N THR A 32 -3.30 3.90 4.60
CA THR A 32 -3.47 2.45 4.65
C THR A 32 -4.72 2.07 3.86
N CYS A 33 -5.06 0.79 3.81
CA CYS A 33 -6.26 0.29 3.15
C CYS A 33 -6.22 0.35 1.61
N ASP A 34 -7.06 -0.49 1.02
CA ASP A 34 -7.09 -0.80 -0.42
C ASP A 34 -7.53 0.35 -1.33
N LYS A 35 -8.20 1.37 -0.79
CA LYS A 35 -8.59 2.58 -1.55
C LYS A 35 -7.86 3.83 -1.05
N GLY A 36 -7.53 3.90 0.25
CA GLY A 36 -6.79 5.02 0.82
C GLY A 36 -5.39 5.17 0.23
N LEU A 37 -4.65 4.08 0.10
CA LEU A 37 -3.31 4.09 -0.50
C LEU A 37 -3.32 4.57 -1.96
N PRO A 38 -4.09 3.97 -2.89
CA PRO A 38 -4.15 4.49 -4.25
C PRO A 38 -4.65 5.93 -4.35
N ALA A 39 -5.62 6.34 -3.51
CA ALA A 39 -6.11 7.71 -3.49
C ALA A 39 -5.02 8.70 -3.06
N MET A 40 -4.25 8.35 -2.03
CA MET A 40 -3.11 9.17 -1.58
C MET A 40 -2.02 9.23 -2.66
N LEU A 41 -1.63 8.10 -3.26
CA LEU A 41 -0.66 8.07 -4.35
C LEU A 41 -1.09 8.95 -5.54
N MET A 42 -2.38 8.91 -5.91
CA MET A 42 -2.93 9.80 -6.94
C MET A 42 -2.81 11.28 -6.54
N ALA A 43 -3.05 11.62 -5.28
CA ALA A 43 -2.95 12.99 -4.78
C ALA A 43 -1.51 13.49 -4.75
N LEU A 44 -0.56 12.66 -4.31
CA LEU A 44 0.87 12.97 -4.31
C LEU A 44 1.40 13.11 -5.76
N ALA A 45 1.05 12.18 -6.65
CA ALA A 45 1.41 12.22 -8.07
C ALA A 45 0.89 13.49 -8.78
N ALA A 46 -0.26 14.01 -8.35
CA ALA A 46 -0.83 15.27 -8.85
C ALA A 46 -0.17 16.54 -8.28
N THR A 47 0.95 16.39 -7.55
CA THR A 47 1.70 17.49 -6.93
C THR A 47 3.15 17.51 -7.47
N PRO A 48 3.35 17.68 -8.79
CA PRO A 48 4.64 17.46 -9.45
C PRO A 48 5.74 18.45 -9.02
N THR A 49 5.36 19.63 -8.54
CA THR A 49 6.29 20.74 -8.24
C THR A 49 6.79 20.77 -6.79
N LEU A 50 6.37 19.83 -5.97
CA LEU A 50 6.78 19.70 -4.57
C LEU A 50 7.38 18.32 -4.32
N PRO A 51 8.29 18.19 -3.36
CA PRO A 51 8.67 16.88 -2.84
C PRO A 51 7.48 16.21 -2.16
N THR A 52 7.28 14.93 -2.42
CA THR A 52 6.24 14.14 -1.75
C THR A 52 6.78 12.80 -1.30
N ILE A 53 6.36 12.36 -0.12
CA ILE A 53 6.67 11.02 0.42
C ILE A 53 5.39 10.38 0.93
N LEU A 54 5.18 9.11 0.62
CA LEU A 54 4.18 8.28 1.24
C LEU A 54 4.79 7.53 2.44
N VAL A 55 4.14 7.62 3.58
CA VAL A 55 4.36 6.74 4.72
C VAL A 55 3.27 5.68 4.69
N PRO A 56 3.57 4.44 4.27
CA PRO A 56 2.57 3.40 4.23
C PRO A 56 2.16 2.98 5.63
N GLY A 57 0.89 2.62 5.82
CA GLY A 57 0.36 2.22 7.13
C GLY A 57 0.89 0.88 7.64
N GLY A 58 1.59 0.14 6.78
CA GLY A 58 2.19 -1.14 7.14
C GLY A 58 1.21 -2.30 7.08
N VAL A 59 1.57 -3.39 7.74
CA VAL A 59 0.75 -4.60 7.86
C VAL A 59 0.51 -4.94 9.31
N SER A 60 -0.72 -5.39 9.63
CA SER A 60 -1.04 -5.89 10.97
C SER A 60 -0.38 -7.25 11.20
N LEU A 61 0.14 -7.44 12.40
CA LEU A 61 0.62 -8.74 12.84
C LEU A 61 -0.55 -9.71 13.07
N LEU A 62 -0.29 -11.00 12.96
CA LEU A 62 -1.24 -12.03 13.37
C LEU A 62 -1.41 -11.95 14.89
N SER A 63 -2.62 -12.22 15.36
CA SER A 63 -2.90 -12.29 16.78
C SER A 63 -2.34 -13.60 17.36
N GLU A 64 -1.72 -13.51 18.52
CA GLU A 64 -1.34 -14.70 19.31
C GLU A 64 -2.54 -15.27 20.11
N GLU A 65 -3.62 -14.50 20.23
CA GLU A 65 -4.79 -14.85 21.04
C GLU A 65 -5.86 -15.63 20.27
N THR A 66 -5.76 -15.70 18.95
CA THR A 66 -6.73 -16.41 18.10
C THR A 66 -6.03 -17.09 16.93
N ASP A 67 -6.51 -18.26 16.54
CA ASP A 67 -6.10 -18.95 15.30
C ASP A 67 -6.74 -18.34 14.04
N GLU A 68 -7.54 -17.28 14.21
CA GLU A 68 -8.27 -16.63 13.13
C GLU A 68 -7.41 -15.54 12.49
N ASP A 69 -7.08 -15.69 11.21
CA ASP A 69 -6.53 -14.63 10.40
C ASP A 69 -7.63 -13.65 9.92
N LEU A 70 -7.23 -12.50 9.39
CA LEU A 70 -8.20 -11.53 8.86
C LEU A 70 -9.03 -12.06 7.68
N GLY A 71 -8.59 -13.11 6.97
CA GLY A 71 -9.37 -13.75 5.91
C GLY A 71 -10.57 -14.46 6.47
N ARG A 72 -10.38 -15.21 7.56
CA ARG A 72 -11.48 -15.88 8.26
C ARG A 72 -12.40 -14.87 8.94
N ILE A 73 -11.86 -13.75 9.43
CA ILE A 73 -12.66 -12.65 10.00
C ILE A 73 -13.56 -12.01 8.94
N GLN A 74 -13.14 -11.87 7.69
CA GLN A 74 -14.00 -11.34 6.62
C GLN A 74 -15.24 -12.19 6.39
N THR A 75 -15.20 -13.48 6.69
CA THR A 75 -16.34 -14.39 6.55
C THR A 75 -17.12 -14.58 7.86
N ILE A 76 -16.74 -13.92 8.95
CA ILE A 76 -17.26 -14.17 10.29
C ILE A 76 -18.79 -13.94 10.38
N GLY A 77 -19.31 -12.92 9.68
CA GLY A 77 -20.73 -12.64 9.62
C GLY A 77 -21.51 -13.74 8.90
N ALA A 78 -20.96 -14.30 7.82
CA ALA A 78 -21.56 -15.41 7.09
C ALA A 78 -21.55 -16.69 7.95
N ARG A 79 -20.44 -17.02 8.60
CA ARG A 79 -20.30 -18.16 9.51
C ARG A 79 -21.29 -18.08 10.67
N TYR A 80 -21.45 -16.88 11.26
CA TYR A 80 -22.47 -16.66 12.29
C TYR A 80 -23.89 -16.88 11.75
N SER A 81 -24.22 -16.31 10.58
CA SER A 81 -25.56 -16.46 9.99
C SER A 81 -25.90 -17.90 9.58
N GLN A 82 -24.88 -18.71 9.31
CA GLN A 82 -25.00 -20.15 9.03
C GLN A 82 -25.03 -21.02 10.29
N GLY A 83 -24.88 -20.42 11.47
CA GLY A 83 -24.89 -21.14 12.74
C GLY A 83 -23.59 -21.90 13.04
N GLU A 84 -22.51 -21.66 12.30
CA GLU A 84 -21.21 -22.32 12.50
C GLU A 84 -20.51 -21.84 13.76
N ILE A 85 -20.74 -20.59 14.17
CA ILE A 85 -20.13 -19.95 15.33
C ILE A 85 -21.17 -19.14 16.13
N SER A 86 -20.91 -18.99 17.43
CA SER A 86 -21.77 -18.16 18.29
C SER A 86 -21.52 -16.66 18.06
N LEU A 87 -22.47 -15.82 18.49
CA LEU A 87 -22.31 -14.36 18.45
C LEU A 87 -21.13 -13.90 19.33
N ASP A 88 -20.99 -14.48 20.52
CA ASP A 88 -19.90 -14.13 21.45
C ASP A 88 -18.53 -14.46 20.84
N TYR A 89 -18.41 -15.63 20.19
CA TYR A 89 -17.19 -15.98 19.48
C TYR A 89 -16.93 -15.00 18.33
N ALA A 90 -17.94 -14.70 17.51
CA ALA A 90 -17.81 -13.78 16.38
C ALA A 90 -17.34 -12.39 16.84
N ALA A 91 -17.95 -11.84 17.89
CA ALA A 91 -17.59 -10.55 18.44
C ALA A 91 -16.16 -10.53 19.02
N HIS A 92 -15.80 -11.58 19.79
CA HIS A 92 -14.47 -11.72 20.37
C HIS A 92 -13.38 -11.84 19.31
N ALA A 93 -13.55 -12.75 18.34
CA ALA A 93 -12.59 -12.96 17.26
C ALA A 93 -12.43 -11.71 16.38
N ALA A 94 -13.54 -11.03 16.03
CA ALA A 94 -13.48 -9.79 15.24
C ALA A 94 -12.68 -8.67 15.94
N CYS A 95 -12.76 -8.56 17.26
CA CYS A 95 -12.05 -7.55 18.02
C CYS A 95 -10.55 -7.88 18.24
N ARG A 96 -10.16 -9.15 18.16
CA ARG A 96 -8.83 -9.62 18.55
C ARG A 96 -7.99 -10.23 17.44
N SER A 97 -8.46 -10.16 16.20
CA SER A 97 -7.74 -10.69 15.04
C SER A 97 -6.48 -9.91 14.65
N CYS A 98 -6.31 -8.69 15.15
CA CYS A 98 -5.12 -7.89 14.91
C CYS A 98 -4.15 -8.00 16.09
N GLY A 99 -2.97 -8.54 15.86
CA GLY A 99 -1.92 -8.71 16.88
C GLY A 99 -1.06 -7.46 17.11
N SER A 100 -1.33 -6.35 16.40
CA SER A 100 -0.62 -5.09 16.57
C SER A 100 -1.56 -3.90 16.59
N PRO A 101 -1.27 -2.85 17.40
CA PRO A 101 -1.99 -1.59 17.32
C PRO A 101 -1.73 -0.92 15.96
N GLY A 102 -2.71 -0.15 15.48
CA GLY A 102 -2.60 0.53 14.19
C GLY A 102 -3.42 -0.18 13.10
N GLY A 103 -3.50 0.42 11.93
CA GLY A 103 -4.42 0.04 10.87
C GLY A 103 -3.74 -0.56 9.66
N GLY A 104 -3.09 -1.70 9.78
CA GLY A 104 -2.53 -2.43 8.66
C GLY A 104 -3.46 -3.54 8.15
N CYS A 105 -3.20 -4.06 6.96
CA CYS A 105 -3.86 -5.25 6.42
C CYS A 105 -2.92 -6.44 6.56
N GLN A 106 -3.42 -7.61 6.95
CA GLN A 106 -2.58 -8.82 7.07
C GLN A 106 -2.26 -9.47 5.73
N PHE A 107 -2.94 -9.06 4.65
CA PHE A 107 -2.81 -9.74 3.35
C PHE A 107 -1.94 -8.98 2.36
N LEU A 108 -1.28 -9.70 1.49
CA LEU A 108 -0.74 -9.18 0.23
C LEU A 108 -1.86 -8.97 -0.82
N GLY A 109 -2.97 -8.36 -0.35
CA GLY A 109 -4.06 -7.87 -1.19
C GLY A 109 -3.75 -6.48 -1.74
N THR A 110 -4.78 -5.74 -2.14
CA THR A 110 -4.64 -4.41 -2.77
C THR A 110 -3.91 -3.42 -1.85
N ALA A 111 -4.17 -3.44 -0.55
CA ALA A 111 -3.53 -2.54 0.41
C ALA A 111 -2.01 -2.76 0.47
N ALA A 112 -1.57 -3.99 0.74
CA ALA A 112 -0.14 -4.30 0.82
C ALA A 112 0.56 -4.16 -0.54
N THR A 113 -0.09 -4.59 -1.64
CA THR A 113 0.46 -4.39 -2.99
C THR A 113 0.64 -2.90 -3.32
N ALA A 114 -0.29 -2.03 -2.89
CA ALA A 114 -0.14 -0.59 -3.12
C ALA A 114 1.05 0.01 -2.33
N GLN A 115 1.41 -0.54 -1.17
CA GLN A 115 2.62 -0.14 -0.43
C GLN A 115 3.88 -0.53 -1.21
N VAL A 116 3.95 -1.79 -1.66
CA VAL A 116 5.06 -2.31 -2.47
C VAL A 116 5.25 -1.49 -3.75
N VAL A 117 4.16 -1.21 -4.46
CA VAL A 117 4.17 -0.38 -5.67
C VAL A 117 4.61 1.06 -5.36
N ALA A 118 4.20 1.64 -4.23
CA ALA A 118 4.63 2.98 -3.82
C ALA A 118 6.14 3.07 -3.61
N GLU A 119 6.74 2.03 -3.05
CA GLU A 119 8.18 1.93 -2.86
C GLU A 119 8.90 1.80 -4.21
N ALA A 120 8.41 0.96 -5.12
CA ALA A 120 8.94 0.81 -6.47
C ALA A 120 8.82 2.08 -7.33
N LEU A 121 7.78 2.88 -7.10
CA LEU A 121 7.61 4.20 -7.71
C LEU A 121 8.60 5.25 -7.17
N GLY A 122 9.31 4.97 -6.08
CA GLY A 122 10.17 5.91 -5.38
C GLY A 122 9.41 6.91 -4.48
N LEU A 123 8.11 6.71 -4.26
CA LEU A 123 7.28 7.58 -3.41
C LEU A 123 7.31 7.19 -1.93
N SER A 124 7.92 6.07 -1.57
CA SER A 124 8.16 5.64 -0.20
C SER A 124 9.63 5.28 -0.02
N LEU A 125 10.11 5.33 1.22
CA LEU A 125 11.50 4.93 1.50
C LEU A 125 11.73 3.45 1.19
N PRO A 126 12.94 3.08 0.77
CA PRO A 126 13.34 1.67 0.67
C PRO A 126 13.08 0.93 1.99
N HIS A 127 12.54 -0.29 1.91
CA HIS A 127 12.18 -1.13 3.05
C HIS A 127 11.14 -0.49 3.98
N SER A 128 10.21 0.30 3.43
CA SER A 128 9.08 0.88 4.19
C SER A 128 7.78 0.12 3.98
N ALA A 129 7.60 -0.46 2.79
CA ALA A 129 6.42 -1.26 2.49
C ALA A 129 6.35 -2.49 3.39
N LEU A 130 5.15 -2.81 3.85
CA LEU A 130 4.84 -3.97 4.68
C LEU A 130 5.44 -3.93 6.10
N ALA A 131 5.97 -2.80 6.55
CA ALA A 131 6.46 -2.65 7.92
C ALA A 131 5.35 -2.99 8.93
N PRO A 132 5.66 -3.67 10.05
CA PRO A 132 4.66 -4.06 11.05
C PRO A 132 4.03 -2.84 11.69
N SER A 133 2.73 -2.64 11.46
CA SER A 133 2.01 -1.43 11.88
C SER A 133 1.98 -1.27 13.40
N GLY A 134 2.04 -0.02 13.88
CA GLY A 134 1.97 0.32 15.30
C GLY A 134 3.18 -0.05 16.14
N THR A 135 4.22 -0.62 15.54
CA THR A 135 5.49 -0.98 16.22
C THR A 135 6.50 0.15 16.19
N GLU A 136 7.59 0.01 16.96
CA GLU A 136 8.72 0.95 16.93
C GLU A 136 9.41 0.97 15.54
N ILE A 137 9.41 -0.16 14.82
CA ILE A 137 9.91 -0.23 13.44
C ILE A 137 9.12 0.72 12.54
N TRP A 138 7.79 0.69 12.62
CA TRP A 138 6.95 1.59 11.85
C TRP A 138 7.14 3.05 12.24
N LYS A 139 7.28 3.35 13.52
CA LYS A 139 7.52 4.72 14.01
C LYS A 139 8.88 5.26 13.54
N ASP A 140 9.92 4.44 13.56
CA ASP A 140 11.23 4.83 13.03
C ASP A 140 11.17 5.06 11.51
N MET A 141 10.50 4.21 10.77
CA MET A 141 10.28 4.40 9.33
C MET A 141 9.55 5.73 9.05
N ALA A 142 8.50 6.05 9.79
CA ALA A 142 7.79 7.32 9.66
C ALA A 142 8.70 8.53 9.98
N ARG A 143 9.52 8.44 11.03
CA ARG A 143 10.50 9.46 11.38
C ARG A 143 11.54 9.65 10.27
N ARG A 144 12.10 8.57 9.74
CA ARG A 144 13.05 8.63 8.61
C ARG A 144 12.42 9.22 7.35
N SER A 145 11.16 8.92 7.07
CA SER A 145 10.43 9.50 5.96
C SER A 145 10.29 11.03 6.11
N ALA A 146 10.05 11.52 7.33
CA ALA A 146 10.01 12.96 7.58
C ALA A 146 11.38 13.63 7.37
N LEU A 147 12.48 12.99 7.78
CA LEU A 147 13.83 13.49 7.52
C LEU A 147 14.16 13.49 6.01
N ALA A 148 13.82 12.42 5.31
CA ALA A 148 14.02 12.34 3.86
C ALA A 148 13.21 13.42 3.11
N MET A 149 12.03 13.79 3.59
CA MET A 149 11.27 14.93 3.04
C MET A 149 12.05 16.23 3.12
N LEU A 150 12.72 16.51 4.25
CA LEU A 150 13.56 17.69 4.43
C LEU A 150 14.77 17.67 3.47
N ASP A 151 15.35 16.50 3.26
CA ASP A 151 16.46 16.33 2.32
C ASP A 151 16.02 16.57 0.86
N LEU A 152 14.84 16.07 0.47
CA LEU A 152 14.29 16.33 -0.86
C LEU A 152 14.06 17.84 -1.07
N GLU A 153 13.45 18.52 -0.10
CA GLU A 153 13.21 19.97 -0.17
C GLU A 153 14.53 20.73 -0.27
N LYS A 154 15.49 20.41 0.57
CA LYS A 154 16.81 21.04 0.59
C LYS A 154 17.58 20.90 -0.72
N ASN A 155 17.45 19.74 -1.38
CA ASN A 155 18.10 19.46 -2.67
C ASN A 155 17.27 19.91 -3.87
N GLY A 156 16.09 20.50 -3.66
CA GLY A 156 15.21 20.97 -4.72
C GLY A 156 14.58 19.84 -5.55
N LEU A 157 14.57 18.61 -5.03
CA LEU A 157 13.97 17.46 -5.70
C LEU A 157 12.46 17.47 -5.50
N THR A 158 11.74 17.20 -6.57
CA THR A 158 10.28 17.22 -6.61
C THR A 158 9.69 15.86 -6.98
N THR A 159 8.39 15.72 -6.88
CA THR A 159 7.71 14.50 -7.31
C THR A 159 7.91 14.22 -8.80
N ALA A 160 8.05 15.26 -9.63
CA ALA A 160 8.31 15.10 -11.07
C ALA A 160 9.71 14.53 -11.37
N ASP A 161 10.68 14.73 -10.48
CA ASP A 161 12.02 14.13 -10.62
C ASP A 161 12.03 12.65 -10.25
N ILE A 162 11.09 12.20 -9.43
CA ILE A 162 10.97 10.83 -8.94
C ILE A 162 10.06 9.99 -9.86
N LEU A 163 8.85 10.50 -10.14
CA LEU A 163 7.89 9.80 -10.99
C LEU A 163 8.24 9.94 -12.48
N SER A 164 8.57 8.83 -13.10
CA SER A 164 8.97 8.73 -14.51
C SER A 164 8.41 7.48 -15.16
N GLU A 165 8.55 7.34 -16.46
CA GLU A 165 8.21 6.10 -17.17
C GLU A 165 8.99 4.90 -16.60
N LYS A 166 10.25 5.11 -16.18
CA LYS A 166 11.09 4.07 -15.56
C LYS A 166 10.57 3.65 -14.18
N SER A 167 10.12 4.62 -13.36
CA SER A 167 9.52 4.27 -12.06
C SER A 167 8.21 3.49 -12.22
N LEU A 168 7.44 3.76 -13.29
CA LEU A 168 6.27 2.95 -13.64
C LEU A 168 6.64 1.54 -14.10
N GLU A 169 7.72 1.38 -14.87
CA GLU A 169 8.25 0.05 -15.25
C GLU A 169 8.72 -0.73 -14.02
N ASN A 170 9.42 -0.11 -13.09
CA ASN A 170 9.79 -0.72 -11.81
C ASN A 170 8.55 -1.18 -11.03
N ALA A 171 7.51 -0.36 -10.99
CA ALA A 171 6.26 -0.69 -10.31
C ALA A 171 5.53 -1.88 -10.97
N LEU A 172 5.55 -1.97 -12.31
CA LEU A 172 5.00 -3.11 -13.06
C LEU A 172 5.79 -4.39 -12.79
N ALA A 173 7.12 -4.31 -12.86
CA ALA A 173 8.02 -5.43 -12.60
C ALA A 173 7.80 -5.99 -11.19
N LEU A 174 7.82 -5.11 -10.20
CA LEU A 174 7.65 -5.49 -8.80
C LEU A 174 6.24 -6.03 -8.52
N HIS A 175 5.20 -5.45 -9.13
CA HIS A 175 3.85 -5.99 -9.03
C HIS A 175 3.78 -7.44 -9.51
N CYS A 176 4.45 -7.78 -10.62
CA CYS A 176 4.51 -9.14 -11.13
C CYS A 176 5.32 -10.07 -10.20
N ALA A 177 6.51 -9.64 -9.76
CA ALA A 177 7.36 -10.40 -8.85
C ALA A 177 6.66 -10.74 -7.52
N PHE A 178 5.88 -9.82 -6.99
CA PHE A 178 5.11 -10.04 -5.77
C PHE A 178 3.82 -10.85 -5.97
N GLY A 179 3.40 -11.11 -7.21
CA GLY A 179 2.08 -11.69 -7.46
C GLY A 179 0.97 -10.81 -6.88
N GLY A 180 1.12 -9.51 -7.02
CA GLY A 180 0.28 -8.50 -6.39
C GLY A 180 -1.17 -8.50 -6.88
N SER A 181 -2.02 -7.81 -6.14
CA SER A 181 -3.45 -7.72 -6.41
C SER A 181 -3.75 -7.16 -7.81
N THR A 182 -4.62 -7.85 -8.55
CA THR A 182 -5.10 -7.41 -9.88
C THR A 182 -5.79 -6.04 -9.87
N ASN A 183 -6.22 -5.54 -8.71
CA ASN A 183 -6.76 -4.19 -8.58
C ASN A 183 -5.76 -3.10 -8.99
N LEU A 184 -4.45 -3.37 -8.93
CA LEU A 184 -3.42 -2.43 -9.39
C LEU A 184 -3.48 -2.18 -10.90
N ILE A 185 -4.08 -3.07 -11.69
CA ILE A 185 -4.36 -2.86 -13.11
C ILE A 185 -5.28 -1.63 -13.31
N MET A 186 -6.09 -1.29 -12.30
CA MET A 186 -6.93 -0.09 -12.30
C MET A 186 -6.29 1.08 -11.55
N HIS A 187 -5.45 0.82 -10.56
CA HIS A 187 -4.90 1.88 -9.71
C HIS A 187 -3.63 2.51 -10.29
N LEU A 188 -2.70 1.70 -10.81
CA LEU A 188 -1.45 2.22 -11.37
C LEU A 188 -1.65 3.13 -12.59
N PRO A 189 -2.55 2.81 -13.56
CA PRO A 189 -2.88 3.76 -14.63
C PRO A 189 -3.50 5.07 -14.13
N ALA A 190 -4.26 5.04 -13.04
CA ALA A 190 -4.82 6.26 -12.46
C ALA A 190 -3.74 7.13 -11.79
N ILE A 191 -2.75 6.52 -11.13
CA ILE A 191 -1.59 7.21 -10.57
C ILE A 191 -0.76 7.83 -11.69
N ALA A 192 -0.43 7.06 -12.74
CA ALA A 192 0.28 7.53 -13.92
C ALA A 192 -0.41 8.72 -14.60
N HIS A 193 -1.74 8.66 -14.73
CA HIS A 193 -2.55 9.76 -15.26
C HIS A 193 -2.41 11.04 -14.43
N GLN A 194 -2.42 10.94 -13.10
CA GLN A 194 -2.26 12.09 -12.22
C GLN A 194 -0.85 12.70 -12.29
N ALA A 195 0.15 11.87 -12.56
CA ALA A 195 1.54 12.29 -12.80
C ALA A 195 1.77 12.89 -14.20
N GLY A 196 0.80 12.82 -15.12
CA GLY A 196 0.97 13.21 -16.51
C GLY A 196 1.81 12.25 -17.35
N LEU A 197 1.99 10.99 -16.86
CA LEU A 197 2.76 9.95 -17.51
C LEU A 197 1.88 9.05 -18.40
N LYS A 198 2.52 8.29 -19.29
CA LYS A 198 1.82 7.29 -20.10
C LYS A 198 1.18 6.24 -19.19
N ARG A 199 -0.10 6.01 -19.40
CA ARG A 199 -0.86 5.02 -18.61
C ARG A 199 -0.50 3.60 -19.06
N PRO A 200 -0.01 2.73 -18.15
CA PRO A 200 0.16 1.33 -18.45
C PRO A 200 -1.19 0.67 -18.79
N ASN A 201 -1.15 -0.31 -19.67
CA ASN A 201 -2.31 -1.05 -20.13
C ASN A 201 -2.09 -2.56 -19.97
N VAL A 202 -3.10 -3.37 -20.27
CA VAL A 202 -3.04 -4.83 -20.07
C VAL A 202 -1.88 -5.49 -20.83
N ASN A 203 -1.45 -4.96 -21.98
CA ASN A 203 -0.33 -5.53 -22.71
C ASN A 203 1.01 -5.28 -22.00
N ASP A 204 1.14 -4.18 -21.26
CA ASP A 204 2.32 -3.93 -20.44
C ASP A 204 2.41 -5.00 -19.33
N TRP A 205 1.30 -5.29 -18.63
CA TRP A 205 1.26 -6.40 -17.66
C TRP A 205 1.54 -7.76 -18.29
N ARG A 206 1.00 -8.05 -19.49
CA ARG A 206 1.30 -9.31 -20.18
C ARG A 206 2.79 -9.47 -20.46
N ARG A 207 3.44 -8.39 -20.90
CA ARG A 207 4.89 -8.38 -21.16
C ARG A 207 5.67 -8.67 -19.88
N PHE A 208 5.43 -7.90 -18.81
CA PHE A 208 6.15 -8.09 -17.56
C PHE A 208 5.89 -9.46 -16.92
N ASN A 209 4.65 -9.96 -16.92
CA ASN A 209 4.36 -11.31 -16.41
C ASN A 209 4.97 -12.45 -17.22
N ALA A 210 5.31 -12.22 -18.49
CA ALA A 210 6.00 -13.22 -19.30
C ALA A 210 7.51 -13.27 -18.99
N GLU A 211 8.08 -12.16 -18.54
CA GLU A 211 9.52 -11.99 -18.32
C GLU A 211 9.90 -12.18 -16.84
N ILE A 212 9.02 -11.81 -15.94
CA ILE A 212 9.31 -11.76 -14.49
C ILE A 212 8.54 -12.85 -13.75
N PRO A 213 9.22 -13.81 -13.13
CA PRO A 213 8.58 -14.84 -12.33
C PRO A 213 8.02 -14.25 -11.03
N ARG A 214 6.96 -14.87 -10.50
CA ARG A 214 6.52 -14.56 -9.14
C ARG A 214 7.55 -15.10 -8.14
N LEU A 215 8.02 -14.23 -7.25
CA LEU A 215 9.04 -14.53 -6.24
C LEU A 215 8.44 -14.65 -4.83
N VAL A 216 7.31 -13.99 -4.58
CA VAL A 216 6.74 -13.89 -3.23
C VAL A 216 5.56 -14.86 -3.07
N ASP A 217 5.60 -15.62 -1.98
CA ASP A 217 4.53 -16.49 -1.52
C ASP A 217 4.01 -15.96 -0.17
N ALA A 218 2.90 -15.26 -0.19
CA ALA A 218 2.30 -14.68 1.00
C ALA A 218 0.77 -14.66 0.91
N LEU A 219 0.11 -14.66 2.05
CA LEU A 219 -1.35 -14.61 2.15
C LEU A 219 -1.95 -13.42 1.39
N PRO A 220 -3.03 -13.59 0.62
CA PRO A 220 -3.75 -14.83 0.32
C PRO A 220 -3.22 -15.57 -0.93
N ASN A 221 -2.13 -15.12 -1.52
CA ASN A 221 -1.67 -15.44 -2.88
C ASN A 221 -0.50 -16.42 -2.89
N GLY A 222 -0.52 -17.48 -2.21
CA GLY A 222 0.54 -18.47 -2.30
C GLY A 222 0.11 -19.81 -1.72
N PRO A 223 0.77 -20.90 -2.13
CA PRO A 223 0.44 -22.23 -1.64
C PRO A 223 0.85 -22.46 -0.18
N GLN A 224 1.82 -21.69 0.33
CA GLN A 224 2.36 -21.86 1.68
C GLN A 224 1.70 -20.96 2.73
N HIS A 225 0.92 -19.98 2.33
CA HIS A 225 0.20 -19.07 3.21
C HIS A 225 1.07 -18.34 4.26
N PHE A 226 2.28 -17.93 3.89
CA PHE A 226 3.12 -17.11 4.75
C PHE A 226 2.44 -15.78 5.09
N ALA A 227 2.57 -15.33 6.33
CA ALA A 227 2.07 -14.03 6.72
C ALA A 227 2.80 -12.91 5.97
N THR A 228 2.07 -11.87 5.55
CA THR A 228 2.65 -10.78 4.74
C THR A 228 3.81 -10.08 5.43
N VAL A 229 3.81 -9.98 6.77
CA VAL A 229 4.93 -9.42 7.53
C VAL A 229 6.23 -10.19 7.36
N GLN A 230 6.17 -11.49 7.06
CA GLN A 230 7.38 -12.30 6.82
C GLN A 230 8.11 -11.85 5.54
N VAL A 231 7.40 -11.29 4.56
CA VAL A 231 8.02 -10.68 3.38
C VAL A 231 8.87 -9.47 3.78
N PHE A 232 8.37 -8.63 4.69
CA PHE A 232 9.15 -7.51 5.25
C PHE A 232 10.39 -8.02 6.00
N LEU A 233 10.23 -9.05 6.84
CA LEU A 233 11.33 -9.62 7.61
C LEU A 233 12.39 -10.30 6.74
N ALA A 234 12.02 -10.78 5.55
CA ALA A 234 12.95 -11.37 4.57
C ALA A 234 13.70 -10.31 3.73
N GLY A 235 13.49 -9.01 4.00
CA GLY A 235 14.13 -7.90 3.28
C GLY A 235 13.18 -7.03 2.46
N GLY A 236 11.97 -7.50 2.20
CA GLY A 236 10.91 -6.72 1.54
C GLY A 236 11.19 -6.42 0.07
N VAL A 237 10.90 -5.17 -0.33
CA VAL A 237 11.05 -4.71 -1.72
C VAL A 237 12.51 -4.62 -2.18
N PRO A 238 13.50 -4.24 -1.35
CA PRO A 238 14.90 -4.10 -1.79
C PRO A 238 15.60 -5.40 -2.14
N GLU A 239 15.16 -6.55 -1.61
CA GLU A 239 15.73 -7.89 -1.88
C GLU A 239 15.07 -8.58 -3.08
#